data_5f280898269bdf3e0a53608fcf33ab0a
#
_entry.id   5f280898269bdf3e0a53608fcf33ab0a
#
_cell.length_a   1.000
_cell.length_b   1.000
_cell.length_c   1.000
_cell.angle_alpha   90.00
_cell.angle_beta   90.00
_cell.angle_gamma   90.00
#
_symmetry.space_group_name_H-M   'P 1'
#
loop_
_entity.id
_entity.type
_entity.pdbx_description
1 polymer ?
#
loop_
_entity_poly.entity_id
_entity_poly.type
_entity_poly.pdbx_seq_one_letter_code
_entity_poly.pdbx_strand_id
1 'polypeptide(L)'
;MAYDWLKGVADEYDVIVIGSGLGGLTAANVLAKAGHRVLVLEHHYQFGGLATWFTRRGGHIFDISLHGFPSGMIKSCRKYWTREISDAIVPLKDVRFVNPQMDVRTTFTRDDYTRVLVEQFGVERTKVEAFYDHLRAMNFYDNNPETTGEMFERFFPGRDDVKRLLMEPIAYANGSSLADPAITFGIVFSNFMGAGVYTYRGGSDDLVEKMAAELRRNGVELRKKVLVERILVEERNGRKVAAGIVAKGGRVVRAKAVLSNANLKNTILRLAGEESFPADYVTAAKAVRINTSSCQVYLGIRKGESIPYIGDLVFTSANPRFSSTELTDLNTTSRTFSVYYPDTRPGGDRYTVVVSLNARYEDWARLSDEEYEREKQRLIDESIAALERYIPGVGAKIDWREAATPRTVERYTTHFGGTSFGTKFEGLKVSMDLPEKLPGLYHAGSVGIIMSGWLGTINYGVIVANKVDKALHAEKRPAPAPTPA
;
A
#
# COMPACT_ATOMS: atom_id res chain seq x y z
N MET A 1 8.24 18.06 31.72
CA MET A 1 6.93 17.44 31.49
C MET A 1 6.87 16.98 30.05
N ALA A 2 6.41 15.76 29.80
CA ALA A 2 6.21 15.26 28.43
C ALA A 2 5.11 16.13 27.77
N TYR A 3 5.30 16.45 26.50
CA TYR A 3 4.32 17.22 25.73
C TYR A 3 3.04 16.39 25.55
N ASP A 4 1.91 16.94 25.93
CA ASP A 4 0.59 16.30 25.76
C ASP A 4 0.08 16.55 24.34
N TRP A 5 0.26 15.54 23.46
CA TRP A 5 -0.18 15.57 22.06
C TRP A 5 -1.71 15.51 21.90
N LEU A 6 -2.46 15.19 22.99
CA LEU A 6 -3.92 15.17 23.03
C LEU A 6 -4.50 16.44 23.69
N LYS A 7 -3.69 17.44 24.01
CA LYS A 7 -4.19 18.70 24.55
C LYS A 7 -5.20 19.32 23.61
N GLY A 8 -6.39 19.63 24.12
CA GLY A 8 -7.50 20.25 23.38
C GLY A 8 -8.34 19.26 22.54
N VAL A 9 -8.00 17.97 22.55
CA VAL A 9 -8.88 16.94 21.96
C VAL A 9 -10.11 16.79 22.85
N ALA A 10 -11.30 16.75 22.22
CA ALA A 10 -12.56 16.53 22.94
C ALA A 10 -12.65 15.11 23.49
N ASP A 11 -13.59 14.91 24.41
CA ASP A 11 -13.80 13.61 25.03
C ASP A 11 -14.61 12.64 24.15
N GLU A 12 -15.34 13.16 23.13
CA GLU A 12 -16.18 12.38 22.26
C GLU A 12 -16.18 12.88 20.81
N TYR A 13 -16.27 11.92 19.84
CA TYR A 13 -16.39 12.14 18.41
C TYR A 13 -17.46 11.22 17.82
N ASP A 14 -17.91 11.51 16.59
CA ASP A 14 -18.72 10.53 15.84
C ASP A 14 -17.85 9.37 15.38
N VAL A 15 -16.62 9.67 14.85
CA VAL A 15 -15.68 8.65 14.39
C VAL A 15 -14.26 8.97 14.82
N ILE A 16 -13.57 7.95 15.35
CA ILE A 16 -12.12 7.99 15.54
C ILE A 16 -11.48 7.08 14.50
N VAL A 17 -10.51 7.62 13.75
CA VAL A 17 -9.68 6.88 12.80
C VAL A 17 -8.30 6.61 13.42
N ILE A 18 -7.92 5.34 13.53
CA ILE A 18 -6.62 4.91 14.03
C ILE A 18 -5.68 4.69 12.84
N GLY A 19 -4.65 5.53 12.75
CA GLY A 19 -3.66 5.49 11.66
C GLY A 19 -4.02 6.38 10.47
N SER A 20 -3.01 7.06 9.94
CA SER A 20 -3.11 8.04 8.86
C SER A 20 -2.58 7.55 7.51
N GLY A 21 -2.58 6.24 7.25
CA GLY A 21 -2.36 5.73 5.91
C GLY A 21 -3.44 6.23 4.93
N LEU A 22 -3.21 6.11 3.63
CA LEU A 22 -4.12 6.68 2.61
C LEU A 22 -5.58 6.22 2.77
N GLY A 23 -5.82 5.00 3.22
CA GLY A 23 -7.16 4.49 3.51
C GLY A 23 -7.83 5.24 4.66
N GLY A 24 -7.09 5.44 5.77
CA GLY A 24 -7.57 6.17 6.94
C GLY A 24 -7.83 7.66 6.66
N LEU A 25 -6.89 8.34 5.97
CA LEU A 25 -7.07 9.72 5.55
C LEU A 25 -8.28 9.87 4.62
N THR A 26 -8.44 8.95 3.66
CA THR A 26 -9.57 9.01 2.71
C THR A 26 -10.89 8.76 3.43
N ALA A 27 -10.95 7.78 4.31
CA ALA A 27 -12.14 7.51 5.10
C ALA A 27 -12.53 8.71 5.96
N ALA A 28 -11.55 9.32 6.64
CA ALA A 28 -11.77 10.52 7.45
C ALA A 28 -12.34 11.68 6.63
N ASN A 29 -11.81 11.90 5.41
CA ASN A 29 -12.27 12.96 4.53
C ASN A 29 -13.71 12.73 4.03
N VAL A 30 -14.03 11.49 3.64
CA VAL A 30 -15.39 11.12 3.22
C VAL A 30 -16.39 11.31 4.36
N LEU A 31 -16.04 10.86 5.56
CA LEU A 31 -16.90 10.98 6.74
C LEU A 31 -17.10 12.44 7.18
N ALA A 32 -16.04 13.24 7.15
CA ALA A 32 -16.14 14.68 7.46
C ALA A 32 -17.04 15.42 6.45
N LYS A 33 -16.90 15.12 5.16
CA LYS A 33 -17.79 15.66 4.10
C LYS A 33 -19.25 15.20 4.26
N ALA A 34 -19.49 14.07 4.90
CA ALA A 34 -20.83 13.60 5.28
C ALA A 34 -21.37 14.24 6.57
N GLY A 35 -20.60 15.16 7.20
CA GLY A 35 -21.00 15.91 8.39
C GLY A 35 -20.71 15.26 9.72
N HIS A 36 -19.87 14.20 9.75
CA HIS A 36 -19.42 13.58 10.98
C HIS A 36 -18.25 14.33 11.61
N ARG A 37 -18.22 14.39 12.93
CA ARG A 37 -17.07 14.89 13.69
C ARG A 37 -16.01 13.80 13.79
N VAL A 38 -14.86 14.01 13.13
CA VAL A 38 -13.82 12.99 12.95
C VAL A 38 -12.50 13.40 13.63
N LEU A 39 -11.91 12.45 14.36
CA LEU A 39 -10.56 12.54 14.92
C LEU A 39 -9.67 11.48 14.24
N VAL A 40 -8.50 11.89 13.73
CA VAL A 40 -7.46 10.97 13.24
C VAL A 40 -6.28 10.97 14.18
N LEU A 41 -5.88 9.78 14.63
CA LEU A 41 -4.75 9.57 15.53
C LEU A 41 -3.64 8.79 14.82
N GLU A 42 -2.45 9.39 14.76
CA GLU A 42 -1.26 8.81 14.15
C GLU A 42 -0.13 8.69 15.16
N HIS A 43 0.47 7.50 15.27
CA HIS A 43 1.58 7.30 16.21
C HIS A 43 2.91 7.87 15.71
N HIS A 44 3.08 7.95 14.40
CA HIS A 44 4.29 8.47 13.77
C HIS A 44 4.34 10.03 13.82
N TYR A 45 5.50 10.60 13.58
CA TYR A 45 5.67 12.07 13.48
C TYR A 45 5.23 12.63 12.12
N GLN A 46 4.95 11.79 11.13
CA GLN A 46 4.44 12.12 9.80
C GLN A 46 3.10 11.42 9.58
N PHE A 47 2.22 12.03 8.76
CA PHE A 47 1.04 11.37 8.21
C PHE A 47 1.41 10.57 6.94
N GLY A 48 0.50 9.72 6.46
CA GLY A 48 0.61 9.01 5.19
C GLY A 48 0.86 7.50 5.31
N GLY A 49 1.22 6.99 6.48
CA GLY A 49 1.55 5.58 6.66
C GLY A 49 2.77 5.18 5.82
N LEU A 50 2.65 4.17 4.93
CA LEU A 50 3.71 3.83 3.97
C LEU A 50 3.75 4.74 2.73
N ALA A 51 2.76 5.62 2.54
CA ALA A 51 2.79 6.68 1.53
C ALA A 51 3.35 7.98 2.11
N THR A 52 4.40 7.89 2.91
CA THR A 52 5.06 9.04 3.55
C THR A 52 6.48 9.24 3.00
N TRP A 53 7.18 10.19 3.56
CA TRP A 53 8.53 10.58 3.13
C TRP A 53 9.43 10.79 4.34
N PHE A 54 10.71 10.97 4.09
CA PHE A 54 11.65 11.45 5.08
C PHE A 54 12.74 12.32 4.43
N THR A 55 13.38 13.16 5.25
CA THR A 55 14.46 14.04 4.82
C THR A 55 15.79 13.61 5.42
N ARG A 56 16.88 13.92 4.70
CA ARG A 56 18.24 13.64 5.14
C ARG A 56 19.14 14.85 4.93
N ARG A 57 20.34 14.80 5.52
CA ARG A 57 21.38 15.82 5.35
C ARG A 57 21.66 16.03 3.87
N GLY A 58 22.00 17.23 3.48
CA GLY A 58 22.21 17.60 2.08
C GLY A 58 20.92 18.01 1.35
N GLY A 59 19.75 17.98 2.04
CA GLY A 59 18.46 18.37 1.44
C GLY A 59 17.79 17.28 0.62
N HIS A 60 18.19 16.03 0.82
CA HIS A 60 17.50 14.90 0.20
C HIS A 60 16.13 14.68 0.81
N ILE A 61 15.13 14.49 -0.05
CA ILE A 61 13.78 14.06 0.29
C ILE A 61 13.53 12.73 -0.42
N PHE A 62 13.17 11.71 0.34
CA PHE A 62 12.90 10.39 -0.18
C PHE A 62 11.45 10.00 0.08
N ASP A 63 10.74 9.57 -0.95
CA ASP A 63 9.50 8.82 -0.80
C ASP A 63 9.80 7.43 -0.30
N ILE A 64 8.98 6.93 0.62
CA ILE A 64 9.19 5.57 1.14
C ILE A 64 8.82 4.52 0.10
N SER A 65 7.74 4.73 -0.67
CA SER A 65 7.17 3.69 -1.53
C SER A 65 6.47 4.19 -2.79
N LEU A 66 6.77 5.39 -3.26
CA LEU A 66 6.15 5.90 -4.48
C LEU A 66 6.91 5.39 -5.70
N HIS A 67 6.41 4.34 -6.32
CA HIS A 67 6.98 3.77 -7.55
C HIS A 67 6.07 4.00 -8.75
N GLY A 68 4.78 3.75 -8.58
CA GLY A 68 3.77 3.95 -9.60
C GLY A 68 2.43 3.36 -9.17
N PHE A 69 1.36 3.87 -9.76
CA PHE A 69 -0.01 3.43 -9.49
C PHE A 69 -0.89 3.55 -10.75
N PRO A 70 -2.04 2.84 -10.81
CA PRO A 70 -2.94 2.89 -11.96
C PRO A 70 -3.65 4.24 -12.11
N SER A 71 -4.08 4.56 -13.33
CA SER A 71 -4.84 5.78 -13.68
C SER A 71 -6.13 6.00 -12.88
N GLY A 72 -6.71 4.95 -12.31
CA GLY A 72 -7.87 5.04 -11.43
C GLY A 72 -7.68 6.00 -10.25
N MET A 73 -6.42 6.23 -9.84
CA MET A 73 -6.05 7.21 -8.81
C MET A 73 -6.54 8.62 -9.15
N ILE A 74 -6.49 9.04 -10.44
CA ILE A 74 -6.98 10.35 -10.90
C ILE A 74 -8.48 10.51 -10.59
N LYS A 75 -9.28 9.49 -10.94
CA LYS A 75 -10.72 9.50 -10.68
C LYS A 75 -11.03 9.53 -9.18
N SER A 76 -10.34 8.73 -8.40
CA SER A 76 -10.53 8.67 -6.95
C SER A 76 -10.13 9.98 -6.28
N CYS A 77 -8.99 10.57 -6.64
CA CYS A 77 -8.56 11.85 -6.10
C CYS A 77 -9.49 13.00 -6.53
N ARG A 78 -9.95 13.03 -7.78
CA ARG A 78 -10.89 14.05 -8.26
C ARG A 78 -12.25 13.99 -7.55
N LYS A 79 -12.72 12.80 -7.25
CA LYS A 79 -14.03 12.59 -6.61
C LYS A 79 -14.00 12.83 -5.10
N TYR A 80 -12.98 12.32 -4.42
CA TYR A 80 -12.96 12.26 -2.96
C TYR A 80 -12.03 13.30 -2.32
N TRP A 81 -11.08 13.83 -3.08
CA TRP A 81 -10.10 14.81 -2.61
C TRP A 81 -10.30 16.15 -3.32
N THR A 82 -9.29 16.68 -3.99
CA THR A 82 -9.32 17.96 -4.68
C THR A 82 -8.85 17.82 -6.14
N ARG A 83 -9.25 18.79 -6.97
CA ARG A 83 -8.75 18.87 -8.34
C ARG A 83 -7.24 19.08 -8.38
N GLU A 84 -6.70 19.90 -7.49
CA GLU A 84 -5.27 20.15 -7.38
C GLU A 84 -4.48 18.85 -7.18
N ILE A 85 -4.93 17.98 -6.24
CA ILE A 85 -4.33 16.66 -6.02
C ILE A 85 -4.43 15.79 -7.28
N SER A 86 -5.59 15.76 -7.95
CA SER A 86 -5.77 14.91 -9.13
C SER A 86 -4.97 15.37 -10.34
N ASP A 87 -4.77 16.69 -10.52
CA ASP A 87 -4.07 17.28 -11.66
C ASP A 87 -2.54 17.16 -11.53
N ALA A 88 -2.02 16.88 -10.33
CA ALA A 88 -0.61 16.55 -10.10
C ALA A 88 -0.24 15.09 -10.43
N ILE A 89 -1.23 14.24 -10.75
CA ILE A 89 -1.00 12.85 -11.15
C ILE A 89 -0.62 12.83 -12.63
N VAL A 90 0.59 12.33 -12.94
CA VAL A 90 1.17 12.34 -14.29
C VAL A 90 1.57 10.93 -14.72
N PRO A 91 1.51 10.59 -16.02
CA PRO A 91 1.92 9.28 -16.50
C PRO A 91 3.42 9.07 -16.42
N LEU A 92 3.85 7.86 -16.08
CA LEU A 92 5.17 7.34 -16.38
C LEU A 92 5.17 6.87 -17.85
N LYS A 93 6.14 7.32 -18.62
CA LYS A 93 6.16 7.10 -20.08
C LYS A 93 7.11 5.99 -20.51
N ASP A 94 8.05 5.62 -19.66
CA ASP A 94 9.10 4.67 -19.97
C ASP A 94 9.30 3.71 -18.79
N VAL A 95 8.60 2.58 -18.87
CA VAL A 95 8.80 1.44 -17.98
C VAL A 95 9.68 0.42 -18.71
N ARG A 96 10.77 0.01 -18.09
CA ARG A 96 11.75 -0.88 -18.69
C ARG A 96 11.88 -2.18 -17.91
N PHE A 97 11.96 -3.30 -18.60
CA PHE A 97 12.26 -4.63 -18.07
C PHE A 97 13.58 -5.12 -18.64
N VAL A 98 14.57 -5.37 -17.78
CA VAL A 98 15.90 -5.85 -18.18
C VAL A 98 16.29 -7.08 -17.37
N ASN A 99 16.34 -8.21 -18.05
CA ASN A 99 16.76 -9.48 -17.47
C ASN A 99 17.27 -10.42 -18.58
N PRO A 100 17.82 -11.61 -18.27
CA PRO A 100 18.36 -12.52 -19.28
C PRO A 100 17.36 -13.00 -20.34
N GLN A 101 16.05 -12.85 -20.13
CA GLN A 101 15.02 -13.27 -21.10
C GLN A 101 14.53 -12.11 -21.97
N MET A 102 14.73 -10.84 -21.55
CA MET A 102 14.19 -9.69 -22.26
C MET A 102 14.89 -8.36 -21.91
N ASP A 103 14.90 -7.44 -22.87
CA ASP A 103 15.10 -6.00 -22.66
C ASP A 103 13.94 -5.29 -23.37
N VAL A 104 12.92 -4.90 -22.61
CA VAL A 104 11.65 -4.37 -23.12
C VAL A 104 11.41 -2.99 -22.55
N ARG A 105 10.99 -2.04 -23.39
CA ARG A 105 10.45 -0.74 -22.99
C ARG A 105 8.99 -0.65 -23.34
N THR A 106 8.18 -0.12 -22.44
CA THR A 106 6.73 -0.03 -22.60
C THR A 106 6.15 1.18 -21.88
N THR A 107 5.06 1.73 -22.41
CA THR A 107 4.22 2.70 -21.69
C THR A 107 3.27 2.04 -20.70
N PHE A 108 3.29 0.70 -20.63
CA PHE A 108 2.40 -0.10 -19.81
C PHE A 108 0.90 0.08 -20.13
N THR A 109 0.57 0.58 -21.31
CA THR A 109 -0.81 0.63 -21.79
C THR A 109 -1.19 -0.68 -22.48
N ARG A 110 -2.50 -0.97 -22.55
CA ARG A 110 -2.99 -2.21 -23.20
C ARG A 110 -2.46 -2.34 -24.64
N ASP A 111 -2.55 -1.27 -25.42
CA ASP A 111 -2.15 -1.30 -26.84
C ASP A 111 -0.65 -1.57 -26.99
N ASP A 112 0.17 -0.86 -26.20
CA ASP A 112 1.63 -1.04 -26.26
C ASP A 112 2.06 -2.40 -25.72
N TYR A 113 1.43 -2.87 -24.64
CA TYR A 113 1.72 -4.20 -24.09
C TYR A 113 1.28 -5.33 -25.02
N THR A 114 0.15 -5.13 -25.75
CA THR A 114 -0.28 -6.05 -26.81
C THR A 114 0.73 -6.08 -27.94
N ARG A 115 1.24 -4.91 -28.37
CA ARG A 115 2.30 -4.80 -29.38
C ARG A 115 3.55 -5.57 -28.94
N VAL A 116 4.00 -5.37 -27.71
CA VAL A 116 5.17 -6.08 -27.16
C VAL A 116 4.95 -7.60 -27.19
N LEU A 117 3.82 -8.08 -26.68
CA LEU A 117 3.50 -9.53 -26.68
C LEU A 117 3.45 -10.13 -28.08
N VAL A 118 2.90 -9.41 -29.05
CA VAL A 118 2.78 -9.89 -30.43
C VAL A 118 4.12 -9.79 -31.18
N GLU A 119 4.77 -8.62 -31.18
CA GLU A 119 5.93 -8.37 -32.03
C GLU A 119 7.24 -8.91 -31.45
N GLN A 120 7.42 -8.82 -30.13
CA GLN A 120 8.68 -9.24 -29.49
C GLN A 120 8.61 -10.66 -28.93
N PHE A 121 7.44 -11.10 -28.45
CA PHE A 121 7.26 -12.43 -27.86
C PHE A 121 6.58 -13.43 -28.83
N GLY A 122 6.11 -12.99 -30.00
CA GLY A 122 5.47 -13.84 -30.99
C GLY A 122 4.16 -14.50 -30.52
N VAL A 123 3.46 -13.86 -29.57
CA VAL A 123 2.16 -14.35 -29.11
C VAL A 123 1.09 -13.95 -30.14
N GLU A 124 0.24 -14.88 -30.55
CA GLU A 124 -0.87 -14.57 -31.45
C GLU A 124 -1.79 -13.51 -30.85
N ARG A 125 -2.15 -12.48 -31.63
CA ARG A 125 -3.01 -11.36 -31.18
C ARG A 125 -4.34 -11.85 -30.60
N THR A 126 -4.96 -12.82 -31.24
CA THR A 126 -6.24 -13.42 -30.79
C THR A 126 -6.12 -14.00 -29.38
N LYS A 127 -4.98 -14.62 -29.07
CA LYS A 127 -4.67 -15.19 -27.75
C LYS A 127 -4.47 -14.10 -26.69
N VAL A 128 -3.78 -13.01 -27.05
CA VAL A 128 -3.60 -11.84 -26.15
C VAL A 128 -4.96 -11.21 -25.85
N GLU A 129 -5.81 -11.04 -26.85
CA GLU A 129 -7.15 -10.47 -26.68
C GLU A 129 -8.04 -11.36 -25.81
N ALA A 130 -8.03 -12.68 -26.06
CA ALA A 130 -8.77 -13.64 -25.25
C ALA A 130 -8.30 -13.64 -23.78
N PHE A 131 -6.99 -13.49 -23.53
CA PHE A 131 -6.46 -13.34 -22.19
C PHE A 131 -7.00 -12.06 -21.50
N TYR A 132 -6.96 -10.92 -22.17
CA TYR A 132 -7.49 -9.68 -21.61
C TYR A 132 -9.01 -9.73 -21.38
N ASP A 133 -9.75 -10.38 -22.27
CA ASP A 133 -11.18 -10.55 -22.09
C ASP A 133 -11.51 -11.47 -20.91
N HIS A 134 -10.73 -12.52 -20.72
CA HIS A 134 -10.82 -13.37 -19.54
C HIS A 134 -10.57 -12.58 -18.25
N LEU A 135 -9.50 -11.77 -18.19
CA LEU A 135 -9.23 -10.94 -17.00
C LEU A 135 -10.34 -9.94 -16.73
N ARG A 136 -10.94 -9.36 -17.77
CA ARG A 136 -12.05 -8.38 -17.64
C ARG A 136 -13.34 -9.03 -17.16
N ALA A 137 -13.57 -10.29 -17.53
CA ALA A 137 -14.75 -11.06 -17.14
C ALA A 137 -14.67 -11.56 -15.68
N MET A 138 -13.51 -11.53 -15.06
CA MET A 138 -13.35 -11.96 -13.65
C MET A 138 -14.22 -11.10 -12.73
N ASN A 139 -15.05 -11.76 -11.92
CA ASN A 139 -15.88 -11.11 -10.94
C ASN A 139 -15.35 -11.41 -9.54
N PHE A 140 -15.23 -10.38 -8.72
CA PHE A 140 -14.77 -10.49 -7.33
C PHE A 140 -15.58 -11.50 -6.49
N TYR A 141 -16.86 -11.67 -6.81
CA TYR A 141 -17.76 -12.56 -6.09
C TYR A 141 -17.74 -13.99 -6.62
N ASP A 142 -17.02 -14.26 -7.70
CA ASP A 142 -16.92 -15.61 -8.26
C ASP A 142 -15.98 -16.46 -7.40
N ASN A 143 -16.45 -17.63 -7.04
CA ASN A 143 -15.70 -18.60 -6.24
C ASN A 143 -14.82 -19.46 -7.19
N ASN A 144 -13.91 -18.82 -7.94
CA ASN A 144 -13.00 -19.52 -8.84
C ASN A 144 -11.69 -19.87 -8.10
N PRO A 145 -11.37 -21.14 -7.90
CA PRO A 145 -10.17 -21.57 -7.20
C PRO A 145 -8.88 -21.48 -8.07
N GLU A 146 -8.99 -21.15 -9.36
CA GLU A 146 -7.84 -21.08 -10.29
C GLU A 146 -6.77 -20.13 -9.73
N THR A 147 -5.54 -20.61 -9.67
CA THR A 147 -4.36 -19.79 -9.31
C THR A 147 -3.87 -19.00 -10.52
N THR A 148 -3.10 -17.94 -10.24
CA THR A 148 -2.44 -17.14 -11.29
C THR A 148 -1.52 -18.01 -12.16
N GLY A 149 -0.83 -18.98 -11.55
CA GLY A 149 0.04 -19.91 -12.27
C GLY A 149 -0.72 -20.84 -13.22
N GLU A 150 -1.83 -21.41 -12.77
CA GLU A 150 -2.70 -22.28 -13.59
C GLU A 150 -3.32 -21.49 -14.76
N MET A 151 -3.78 -20.27 -14.51
CA MET A 151 -4.28 -19.38 -15.55
C MET A 151 -3.19 -19.11 -16.61
N PHE A 152 -1.97 -18.77 -16.18
CA PHE A 152 -0.89 -18.53 -17.14
C PHE A 152 -0.51 -19.77 -17.92
N GLU A 153 -0.51 -20.96 -17.30
CA GLU A 153 -0.23 -22.20 -18.01
C GLU A 153 -1.31 -22.51 -19.07
N ARG A 154 -2.56 -22.21 -18.76
CA ARG A 154 -3.67 -22.37 -19.70
C ARG A 154 -3.59 -21.43 -20.91
N PHE A 155 -3.22 -20.15 -20.68
CA PHE A 155 -3.13 -19.18 -21.78
C PHE A 155 -1.77 -19.22 -22.51
N PHE A 156 -0.68 -19.45 -21.80
CA PHE A 156 0.69 -19.37 -22.30
C PHE A 156 1.51 -20.61 -21.89
N PRO A 157 1.13 -21.83 -22.32
CA PRO A 157 1.80 -23.06 -21.90
C PRO A 157 3.29 -23.04 -22.28
N GLY A 158 4.17 -23.33 -21.31
CA GLY A 158 5.61 -23.37 -21.51
C GLY A 158 6.30 -22.02 -21.82
N ARG A 159 5.59 -20.90 -21.75
CA ARG A 159 6.11 -19.56 -22.07
C ARG A 159 6.52 -18.80 -20.80
N ASP A 160 7.62 -19.21 -20.21
CA ASP A 160 8.16 -18.58 -18.98
C ASP A 160 8.56 -17.11 -19.20
N ASP A 161 8.97 -16.74 -20.39
CA ASP A 161 9.25 -15.37 -20.80
C ASP A 161 8.01 -14.47 -20.74
N VAL A 162 6.88 -14.93 -21.29
CA VAL A 162 5.59 -14.23 -21.25
C VAL A 162 5.06 -14.14 -19.81
N LYS A 163 5.14 -15.24 -19.05
CA LYS A 163 4.74 -15.27 -17.65
C LYS A 163 5.54 -14.26 -16.84
N ARG A 164 6.85 -14.15 -17.08
CA ARG A 164 7.72 -13.17 -16.44
C ARG A 164 7.31 -11.75 -16.75
N LEU A 165 7.13 -11.41 -18.04
CA LEU A 165 6.70 -10.09 -18.46
C LEU A 165 5.39 -9.65 -17.82
N LEU A 166 4.43 -10.58 -17.71
CA LEU A 166 3.12 -10.31 -17.14
C LEU A 166 3.14 -10.22 -15.60
N MET A 167 3.86 -11.13 -14.95
CA MET A 167 3.78 -11.30 -13.49
C MET A 167 4.76 -10.44 -12.70
N GLU A 168 5.98 -10.24 -13.20
CA GLU A 168 7.05 -9.56 -12.45
C GLU A 168 6.63 -8.18 -11.93
N PRO A 169 6.04 -7.28 -12.77
CA PRO A 169 5.61 -5.95 -12.28
C PRO A 169 4.50 -6.02 -11.25
N ILE A 170 3.61 -7.00 -11.35
CA ILE A 170 2.50 -7.16 -10.40
C ILE A 170 3.00 -7.73 -9.07
N ALA A 171 3.94 -8.68 -9.11
CA ALA A 171 4.58 -9.19 -7.90
C ALA A 171 5.30 -8.07 -7.12
N TYR A 172 5.98 -7.17 -7.80
CA TYR A 172 6.59 -5.99 -7.16
C TYR A 172 5.56 -5.01 -6.60
N ALA A 173 4.47 -4.79 -7.34
CA ALA A 173 3.50 -3.76 -6.98
C ALA A 173 2.67 -4.10 -5.72
N ASN A 174 2.47 -5.38 -5.42
CA ASN A 174 1.53 -5.81 -4.37
C ASN A 174 1.89 -7.12 -3.66
N GLY A 175 3.05 -7.70 -3.94
CA GLY A 175 3.48 -8.96 -3.33
C GLY A 175 2.70 -10.20 -3.79
N SER A 176 2.00 -10.14 -4.94
CA SER A 176 1.33 -11.32 -5.53
C SER A 176 2.32 -12.38 -5.93
N SER A 177 1.90 -13.63 -5.89
CA SER A 177 2.64 -14.80 -6.34
C SER A 177 1.82 -15.64 -7.34
N LEU A 178 2.47 -16.57 -8.01
CA LEU A 178 1.78 -17.52 -8.90
C LEU A 178 0.79 -18.44 -8.16
N ALA A 179 0.95 -18.62 -6.86
CA ALA A 179 0.06 -19.42 -6.02
C ALA A 179 -1.17 -18.65 -5.50
N ASP A 180 -1.22 -17.33 -5.70
CA ASP A 180 -2.39 -16.53 -5.29
C ASP A 180 -3.54 -16.71 -6.30
N PRO A 181 -4.81 -16.51 -5.89
CA PRO A 181 -5.97 -16.60 -6.79
C PRO A 181 -5.81 -15.71 -8.03
N ALA A 182 -6.15 -16.23 -9.21
CA ALA A 182 -6.02 -15.54 -10.49
C ALA A 182 -6.71 -14.16 -10.50
N ILE A 183 -7.81 -14.03 -9.77
CA ILE A 183 -8.54 -12.76 -9.64
C ILE A 183 -7.68 -11.63 -9.05
N THR A 184 -6.73 -11.94 -8.16
CA THR A 184 -5.84 -10.91 -7.57
C THR A 184 -4.93 -10.31 -8.62
N PHE A 185 -4.39 -11.15 -9.51
CA PHE A 185 -3.63 -10.70 -10.67
C PHE A 185 -4.55 -9.94 -11.65
N GLY A 186 -5.69 -10.52 -12.01
CA GLY A 186 -6.60 -9.99 -13.01
C GLY A 186 -7.08 -8.58 -12.70
N ILE A 187 -7.51 -8.31 -11.47
CA ILE A 187 -7.97 -6.98 -11.05
C ILE A 187 -6.82 -5.97 -11.10
N VAL A 188 -5.66 -6.32 -10.54
CA VAL A 188 -4.52 -5.39 -10.47
C VAL A 188 -3.96 -5.11 -11.86
N PHE A 189 -3.72 -6.15 -12.65
CA PHE A 189 -3.21 -6.03 -14.02
C PHE A 189 -4.16 -5.23 -14.92
N SER A 190 -5.47 -5.51 -14.87
CA SER A 190 -6.48 -4.78 -15.66
C SER A 190 -6.53 -3.29 -15.31
N ASN A 191 -6.33 -2.93 -14.04
CA ASN A 191 -6.26 -1.52 -13.63
C ASN A 191 -5.06 -0.79 -14.24
N PHE A 192 -3.89 -1.45 -14.35
CA PHE A 192 -2.72 -0.88 -15.01
C PHE A 192 -2.92 -0.80 -16.53
N MET A 193 -3.44 -1.86 -17.15
CA MET A 193 -3.64 -1.93 -18.60
C MET A 193 -4.67 -0.92 -19.13
N GLY A 194 -5.48 -0.33 -18.26
CA GLY A 194 -6.48 0.65 -18.68
C GLY A 194 -5.88 1.92 -19.30
N ALA A 195 -4.80 2.45 -18.73
CA ALA A 195 -4.15 3.68 -19.20
C ALA A 195 -2.68 3.81 -18.76
N GLY A 196 -2.04 2.71 -18.34
CA GLY A 196 -0.64 2.69 -17.94
C GLY A 196 -0.41 3.03 -16.46
N VAL A 197 0.84 3.31 -16.14
CA VAL A 197 1.33 3.61 -14.79
C VAL A 197 1.50 5.10 -14.61
N TYR A 198 1.16 5.60 -13.45
CA TYR A 198 1.19 7.01 -13.09
C TYR A 198 2.01 7.23 -11.83
N THR A 199 2.54 8.42 -11.66
CA THR A 199 3.17 8.90 -10.43
C THR A 199 2.57 10.23 -10.00
N TYR A 200 2.95 10.72 -8.83
CA TYR A 200 2.52 12.00 -8.31
C TYR A 200 3.67 13.03 -8.43
N ARG A 201 3.46 14.09 -9.20
CA ARG A 201 4.41 15.19 -9.32
C ARG A 201 4.51 15.94 -7.98
N GLY A 202 5.71 16.10 -7.49
CA GLY A 202 5.98 16.70 -6.19
C GLY A 202 6.26 15.70 -5.08
N GLY A 203 5.94 14.40 -5.31
CA GLY A 203 6.22 13.32 -4.34
C GLY A 203 5.16 13.14 -3.27
N SER A 204 5.41 12.17 -2.39
CA SER A 204 4.46 11.81 -1.33
C SER A 204 4.31 12.88 -0.24
N ASP A 205 5.32 13.70 -0.02
CA ASP A 205 5.26 14.84 0.90
C ASP A 205 4.20 15.85 0.45
N ASP A 206 4.25 16.32 -0.79
CA ASP A 206 3.27 17.26 -1.35
C ASP A 206 1.85 16.66 -1.33
N LEU A 207 1.70 15.40 -1.74
CA LEU A 207 0.40 14.72 -1.70
C LEU A 207 -0.19 14.67 -0.29
N VAL A 208 0.57 14.18 0.69
CA VAL A 208 0.06 13.98 2.05
C VAL A 208 -0.17 15.30 2.76
N GLU A 209 0.66 16.31 2.52
CA GLU A 209 0.44 17.66 3.05
C GLU A 209 -0.83 18.30 2.51
N LYS A 210 -1.10 18.18 1.21
CA LYS A 210 -2.37 18.61 0.60
C LYS A 210 -3.57 17.85 1.13
N MET A 211 -3.46 16.54 1.32
CA MET A 211 -4.50 15.74 1.96
C MET A 211 -4.76 16.19 3.40
N ALA A 212 -3.73 16.43 4.19
CA ALA A 212 -3.87 16.91 5.55
C ALA A 212 -4.48 18.33 5.62
N ALA A 213 -4.14 19.20 4.67
CA ALA A 213 -4.75 20.53 4.56
C ALA A 213 -6.24 20.45 4.23
N GLU A 214 -6.64 19.58 3.29
CA GLU A 214 -8.05 19.35 2.95
C GLU A 214 -8.84 18.78 4.14
N LEU A 215 -8.28 17.84 4.86
CA LEU A 215 -8.89 17.27 6.07
C LEU A 215 -9.17 18.37 7.13
N ARG A 216 -8.18 19.24 7.41
CA ARG A 216 -8.37 20.37 8.35
C ARG A 216 -9.44 21.33 7.85
N ARG A 217 -9.49 21.60 6.54
CA ARG A 217 -10.53 22.46 5.92
C ARG A 217 -11.93 21.89 6.13
N ASN A 218 -12.05 20.56 6.10
CA ASN A 218 -13.30 19.85 6.33
C ASN A 218 -13.57 19.57 7.83
N GLY A 219 -12.82 20.19 8.75
CA GLY A 219 -13.05 20.11 10.19
C GLY A 219 -12.54 18.83 10.85
N VAL A 220 -11.72 18.02 10.16
CA VAL A 220 -11.10 16.84 10.77
C VAL A 220 -10.00 17.24 11.73
N GLU A 221 -10.06 16.72 12.93
CA GLU A 221 -8.99 16.88 13.90
C GLU A 221 -7.89 15.85 13.68
N LEU A 222 -6.67 16.32 13.40
CA LEU A 222 -5.50 15.48 13.11
C LEU A 222 -4.50 15.56 14.25
N ARG A 223 -4.13 14.42 14.84
CA ARG A 223 -3.11 14.33 15.89
C ARG A 223 -2.05 13.31 15.50
N LYS A 224 -0.79 13.70 15.50
CA LYS A 224 0.38 12.82 15.31
C LYS A 224 1.14 12.65 16.61
N LYS A 225 2.02 11.64 16.67
CA LYS A 225 2.75 11.20 17.87
C LYS A 225 1.82 10.71 18.99
N VAL A 226 0.64 10.21 18.62
CA VAL A 226 -0.35 9.62 19.52
C VAL A 226 -0.50 8.14 19.20
N LEU A 227 0.04 7.30 20.07
CA LEU A 227 -0.13 5.85 19.97
C LEU A 227 -1.47 5.45 20.62
N VAL A 228 -2.36 4.84 19.86
CA VAL A 228 -3.52 4.14 20.39
C VAL A 228 -3.06 2.79 20.91
N GLU A 229 -3.24 2.53 22.19
CA GLU A 229 -2.83 1.28 22.84
C GLU A 229 -3.91 0.21 22.74
N ARG A 230 -5.18 0.63 22.80
CA ARG A 230 -6.32 -0.29 22.65
C ARG A 230 -7.59 0.43 22.20
N ILE A 231 -8.48 -0.34 21.63
CA ILE A 231 -9.87 0.04 21.36
C ILE A 231 -10.66 -0.14 22.66
N LEU A 232 -11.45 0.86 23.02
CA LEU A 232 -12.35 0.79 24.17
C LEU A 232 -13.55 -0.08 23.75
N VAL A 233 -13.69 -1.23 24.39
CA VAL A 233 -14.83 -2.13 24.19
C VAL A 233 -15.71 -2.09 25.43
N GLU A 234 -17.00 -1.88 25.24
CA GLU A 234 -18.02 -1.85 26.30
C GLU A 234 -19.10 -2.89 26.04
N GLU A 235 -19.79 -3.29 27.07
CA GLU A 235 -20.98 -4.10 26.95
C GLU A 235 -22.23 -3.21 26.92
N ARG A 236 -23.03 -3.32 25.85
CA ARG A 236 -24.29 -2.61 25.68
C ARG A 236 -25.37 -3.61 25.27
N ASN A 237 -26.44 -3.69 26.06
CA ASN A 237 -27.55 -4.62 25.83
C ASN A 237 -27.10 -6.08 25.64
N GLY A 238 -26.14 -6.54 26.45
CA GLY A 238 -25.58 -7.89 26.40
C GLY A 238 -24.68 -8.18 25.20
N ARG A 239 -24.22 -7.13 24.47
CA ARG A 239 -23.31 -7.27 23.35
C ARG A 239 -22.09 -6.37 23.53
N LYS A 240 -20.93 -6.87 23.17
CA LYS A 240 -19.70 -6.07 23.10
C LYS A 240 -19.76 -5.12 21.91
N VAL A 241 -19.39 -3.86 22.13
CA VAL A 241 -19.36 -2.81 21.10
C VAL A 241 -18.08 -1.99 21.25
N ALA A 242 -17.51 -1.52 20.15
CA ALA A 242 -16.43 -0.54 20.18
C ALA A 242 -17.01 0.84 20.52
N ALA A 243 -16.47 1.49 21.55
CA ALA A 243 -17.01 2.72 22.13
C ALA A 243 -15.98 3.88 22.14
N GLY A 244 -14.80 3.69 21.55
CA GLY A 244 -13.72 4.68 21.52
C GLY A 244 -12.34 4.02 21.54
N ILE A 245 -11.38 4.76 22.06
CA ILE A 245 -9.96 4.34 22.17
C ILE A 245 -9.37 4.70 23.53
N VAL A 246 -8.27 4.02 23.86
CA VAL A 246 -7.36 4.41 24.94
C VAL A 246 -6.00 4.69 24.29
N ALA A 247 -5.55 5.94 24.40
CA ALA A 247 -4.24 6.35 23.94
C ALA A 247 -3.17 6.06 24.99
N LYS A 248 -1.91 6.02 24.56
CA LYS A 248 -0.76 5.87 25.45
C LYS A 248 -0.81 6.93 26.57
N GLY A 249 -0.65 6.44 27.79
CA GLY A 249 -0.79 7.30 28.99
C GLY A 249 -2.22 7.28 29.58
N GLY A 250 -3.11 6.42 29.09
CA GLY A 250 -4.41 6.14 29.69
C GLY A 250 -5.55 7.11 29.30
N ARG A 251 -5.30 8.11 28.44
CA ARG A 251 -6.36 9.00 27.96
C ARG A 251 -7.40 8.23 27.16
N VAL A 252 -8.64 8.30 27.62
CA VAL A 252 -9.81 7.75 26.92
C VAL A 252 -10.43 8.83 26.03
N VAL A 253 -10.74 8.48 24.78
CA VAL A 253 -11.57 9.30 23.88
C VAL A 253 -12.68 8.39 23.33
N ARG A 254 -13.92 8.83 23.51
CA ARG A 254 -15.11 8.08 23.09
C ARG A 254 -15.47 8.34 21.64
N ALA A 255 -16.10 7.35 20.99
CA ALA A 255 -16.66 7.50 19.66
C ALA A 255 -17.85 6.57 19.44
N LYS A 256 -18.75 6.97 18.54
CA LYS A 256 -19.85 6.11 18.07
C LYS A 256 -19.32 5.00 17.16
N ALA A 257 -18.25 5.28 16.39
CA ALA A 257 -17.56 4.29 15.58
C ALA A 257 -16.03 4.50 15.66
N VAL A 258 -15.28 3.39 15.63
CA VAL A 258 -13.83 3.35 15.49
C VAL A 258 -13.49 2.72 14.15
N LEU A 259 -12.75 3.46 13.31
CA LEU A 259 -12.22 2.97 12.05
C LEU A 259 -10.72 2.74 12.17
N SER A 260 -10.28 1.49 12.16
CA SER A 260 -8.87 1.14 12.21
C SER A 260 -8.27 1.10 10.81
N ASN A 261 -7.26 1.93 10.56
CA ASN A 261 -6.37 1.84 9.40
C ASN A 261 -5.03 1.17 9.77
N ALA A 262 -4.93 0.59 10.96
CA ALA A 262 -3.80 -0.23 11.36
C ALA A 262 -3.84 -1.60 10.65
N ASN A 263 -2.80 -2.41 10.83
CA ASN A 263 -2.79 -3.77 10.32
C ASN A 263 -3.97 -4.59 10.86
N LEU A 264 -4.60 -5.42 10.02
CA LEU A 264 -5.80 -6.19 10.37
C LEU A 264 -5.59 -7.07 11.60
N LYS A 265 -4.49 -7.86 11.64
CA LYS A 265 -4.19 -8.72 12.80
C LYS A 265 -3.95 -7.91 14.06
N ASN A 266 -3.25 -6.77 13.97
CA ASN A 266 -3.07 -5.89 15.12
C ASN A 266 -4.40 -5.30 15.59
N THR A 267 -5.29 -4.94 14.68
CA THR A 267 -6.62 -4.42 15.02
C THR A 267 -7.41 -5.43 15.83
N ILE A 268 -7.45 -6.70 15.40
CA ILE A 268 -8.25 -7.75 16.03
C ILE A 268 -7.56 -8.29 17.29
N LEU A 269 -6.29 -8.73 17.15
CA LEU A 269 -5.62 -9.53 18.18
C LEU A 269 -5.00 -8.69 19.30
N ARG A 270 -4.70 -7.40 19.02
CA ARG A 270 -4.01 -6.51 19.98
C ARG A 270 -4.85 -5.32 20.39
N LEU A 271 -5.34 -4.51 19.42
CA LEU A 271 -6.03 -3.28 19.75
C LEU A 271 -7.43 -3.53 20.33
N ALA A 272 -8.21 -4.42 19.76
CA ALA A 272 -9.52 -4.79 20.29
C ALA A 272 -9.44 -5.91 21.34
N GLY A 273 -8.42 -6.79 21.24
CA GLY A 273 -8.24 -7.98 22.07
C GLY A 273 -9.09 -9.17 21.61
N GLU A 274 -8.51 -10.37 21.66
CA GLU A 274 -9.15 -11.60 21.20
C GLU A 274 -10.48 -11.87 21.92
N GLU A 275 -10.54 -11.54 23.20
CA GLU A 275 -11.71 -11.68 24.07
C GLU A 275 -12.92 -10.86 23.60
N SER A 276 -12.72 -9.91 22.69
CA SER A 276 -13.79 -9.07 22.16
C SER A 276 -14.59 -9.73 21.05
N PHE A 277 -14.16 -10.90 20.59
CA PHE A 277 -14.70 -11.57 19.40
C PHE A 277 -15.13 -13.02 19.67
N PRO A 278 -16.02 -13.59 18.83
CA PRO A 278 -16.26 -15.02 18.80
C PRO A 278 -15.00 -15.83 18.48
N ALA A 279 -14.84 -17.01 19.09
CA ALA A 279 -13.63 -17.82 18.96
C ALA A 279 -13.33 -18.28 17.53
N ASP A 280 -14.36 -18.58 16.75
CA ASP A 280 -14.27 -18.93 15.33
C ASP A 280 -13.69 -17.79 14.49
N TYR A 281 -14.10 -16.56 14.75
CA TYR A 281 -13.59 -15.38 14.07
C TYR A 281 -12.13 -15.09 14.44
N VAL A 282 -11.77 -15.25 15.71
CA VAL A 282 -10.35 -15.14 16.15
C VAL A 282 -9.48 -16.18 15.46
N THR A 283 -9.97 -17.42 15.35
CA THR A 283 -9.28 -18.49 14.63
C THR A 283 -9.08 -18.13 13.15
N ALA A 284 -10.14 -17.63 12.50
CA ALA A 284 -10.03 -17.16 11.11
C ALA A 284 -9.06 -16.00 10.97
N ALA A 285 -9.07 -15.01 11.87
CA ALA A 285 -8.15 -13.88 11.85
C ALA A 285 -6.69 -14.31 12.05
N LYS A 286 -6.43 -15.29 12.93
CA LYS A 286 -5.09 -15.87 13.13
C LYS A 286 -4.60 -16.60 11.88
N ALA A 287 -5.48 -17.30 11.18
CA ALA A 287 -5.17 -18.05 9.96
C ALA A 287 -4.90 -17.17 8.74
N VAL A 288 -5.33 -15.90 8.74
CA VAL A 288 -5.04 -14.96 7.63
C VAL A 288 -3.53 -14.88 7.41
N ARG A 289 -3.09 -15.19 6.17
CA ARG A 289 -1.68 -15.06 5.77
C ARG A 289 -1.32 -13.58 5.59
N ILE A 290 -0.15 -13.22 6.11
CA ILE A 290 0.44 -11.90 5.90
C ILE A 290 1.09 -11.88 4.52
N ASN A 291 0.94 -10.76 3.82
CA ASN A 291 1.62 -10.55 2.55
C ASN A 291 3.10 -10.21 2.78
N THR A 292 3.89 -10.21 1.72
CA THR A 292 5.33 -9.95 1.78
C THR A 292 5.63 -8.56 2.37
N SER A 293 6.85 -8.40 2.80
CA SER A 293 7.45 -7.12 3.12
C SER A 293 8.29 -6.62 1.93
N SER A 294 9.05 -5.55 2.14
CA SER A 294 9.97 -5.01 1.17
C SER A 294 11.25 -4.49 1.82
N CYS A 295 12.34 -4.51 1.05
CA CYS A 295 13.52 -3.71 1.31
C CYS A 295 13.53 -2.51 0.35
N GLN A 296 14.05 -1.38 0.83
CA GLN A 296 14.24 -0.18 0.04
C GLN A 296 15.66 0.32 0.23
N VAL A 297 16.34 0.67 -0.86
CA VAL A 297 17.62 1.40 -0.78
C VAL A 297 17.40 2.80 -1.34
N TYR A 298 17.76 3.78 -0.56
CA TYR A 298 17.60 5.20 -0.88
C TYR A 298 18.95 5.79 -1.25
N LEU A 299 19.07 6.30 -2.48
CA LEU A 299 20.29 6.85 -3.02
C LEU A 299 20.08 8.32 -3.40
N GLY A 300 20.78 9.23 -2.73
CA GLY A 300 20.78 10.65 -3.01
C GLY A 300 21.94 11.03 -3.91
N ILE A 301 21.65 11.69 -5.02
CA ILE A 301 22.68 12.23 -5.93
C ILE A 301 23.10 13.61 -5.44
N ARG A 302 24.42 13.84 -5.39
CA ARG A 302 25.02 15.10 -4.93
C ARG A 302 24.44 16.30 -5.71
N LYS A 303 24.19 17.39 -5.01
CA LYS A 303 23.72 18.63 -5.63
C LYS A 303 24.69 19.09 -6.73
N GLY A 304 24.13 19.44 -7.89
CA GLY A 304 24.90 19.85 -9.07
C GLY A 304 25.35 18.69 -9.97
N GLU A 305 25.26 17.44 -9.53
CA GLU A 305 25.45 16.27 -10.37
C GLU A 305 24.16 15.94 -11.14
N SER A 306 24.32 15.32 -12.29
CA SER A 306 23.22 14.79 -13.10
C SER A 306 23.44 13.31 -13.41
N ILE A 307 22.38 12.60 -13.68
CA ILE A 307 22.39 11.23 -14.18
C ILE A 307 21.62 11.15 -15.49
N PRO A 308 22.02 10.26 -16.41
CA PRO A 308 21.31 10.09 -17.67
C PRO A 308 19.91 9.54 -17.43
N TYR A 309 19.00 9.80 -18.35
CA TYR A 309 17.68 9.20 -18.35
C TYR A 309 17.77 7.72 -18.74
N ILE A 310 17.37 6.83 -17.86
CA ILE A 310 17.36 5.37 -18.08
C ILE A 310 15.97 4.76 -18.16
N GLY A 311 14.94 5.56 -17.88
CA GLY A 311 13.54 5.21 -17.74
C GLY A 311 12.97 5.78 -16.44
N ASP A 312 11.67 5.82 -16.34
CA ASP A 312 10.97 6.27 -15.12
C ASP A 312 10.94 5.18 -14.05
N LEU A 313 10.77 3.93 -14.51
CA LEU A 313 10.71 2.75 -13.66
C LEU A 313 11.41 1.59 -14.36
N VAL A 314 12.44 1.02 -13.74
CA VAL A 314 13.27 -0.02 -14.35
C VAL A 314 13.25 -1.28 -13.49
N PHE A 315 12.66 -2.34 -14.01
CA PHE A 315 12.66 -3.68 -13.41
C PHE A 315 13.87 -4.47 -13.90
N THR A 316 14.68 -4.95 -12.98
CA THR A 316 15.92 -5.67 -13.32
C THR A 316 16.04 -6.96 -12.55
N SER A 317 16.68 -7.96 -13.16
CA SER A 317 17.06 -9.21 -12.50
C SER A 317 18.21 -9.86 -13.25
N ALA A 318 19.10 -10.53 -12.53
CA ALA A 318 20.13 -11.37 -13.13
C ALA A 318 19.72 -12.84 -13.26
N ASN A 319 18.56 -13.23 -12.73
CA ASN A 319 18.07 -14.60 -12.81
C ASN A 319 17.66 -14.99 -14.23
N PRO A 320 18.12 -16.15 -14.72
CA PRO A 320 17.80 -16.61 -16.08
C PRO A 320 16.34 -17.02 -16.21
N ARG A 321 15.65 -17.38 -15.13
CA ARG A 321 14.23 -17.77 -15.12
C ARG A 321 13.47 -17.00 -14.07
N PHE A 322 12.19 -16.74 -14.36
CA PHE A 322 11.28 -16.12 -13.41
C PHE A 322 10.86 -17.10 -12.32
N SER A 323 10.86 -16.60 -11.08
CA SER A 323 10.31 -17.30 -9.91
C SER A 323 9.73 -16.29 -8.94
N SER A 324 8.44 -16.37 -8.65
CA SER A 324 7.80 -15.49 -7.67
C SER A 324 8.30 -15.69 -6.24
N THR A 325 8.86 -16.86 -5.93
CA THR A 325 9.47 -17.14 -4.62
C THR A 325 10.88 -16.55 -4.49
N GLU A 326 11.64 -16.54 -5.58
CA GLU A 326 12.98 -15.94 -5.63
C GLU A 326 12.93 -14.42 -5.42
N LEU A 327 11.88 -13.76 -5.92
CA LEU A 327 11.71 -12.31 -5.73
C LEU A 327 11.73 -11.88 -4.26
N THR A 328 11.41 -12.77 -3.34
CA THR A 328 11.36 -12.48 -1.90
C THR A 328 12.58 -13.02 -1.13
N ASP A 329 13.49 -13.71 -1.81
CA ASP A 329 14.68 -14.30 -1.18
C ASP A 329 15.65 -13.22 -0.69
N LEU A 330 16.36 -13.51 0.42
CA LEU A 330 17.37 -12.59 0.98
C LEU A 330 18.48 -12.26 -0.03
N ASN A 331 18.80 -13.21 -0.91
CA ASN A 331 19.83 -13.10 -1.94
C ASN A 331 19.27 -12.77 -3.32
N THR A 332 18.02 -12.30 -3.43
CA THR A 332 17.44 -11.96 -4.72
C THR A 332 18.29 -10.97 -5.50
N THR A 333 18.44 -11.22 -6.79
CA THR A 333 19.09 -10.27 -7.72
C THR A 333 18.10 -9.30 -8.34
N SER A 334 16.82 -9.49 -8.09
CA SER A 334 15.74 -8.67 -8.62
C SER A 334 15.70 -7.31 -7.94
N ARG A 335 15.64 -6.23 -8.73
CA ARG A 335 15.58 -4.85 -8.24
C ARG A 335 14.67 -4.00 -9.13
N THR A 336 13.87 -3.17 -8.51
CA THR A 336 13.11 -2.13 -9.20
C THR A 336 13.74 -0.78 -8.88
N PHE A 337 14.23 -0.07 -9.89
CA PHE A 337 14.74 1.28 -9.76
C PHE A 337 13.66 2.28 -10.12
N SER A 338 13.24 3.08 -9.16
CA SER A 338 12.43 4.28 -9.39
C SER A 338 13.38 5.47 -9.40
N VAL A 339 13.56 6.06 -10.57
CA VAL A 339 14.45 7.22 -10.74
C VAL A 339 13.60 8.47 -10.71
N TYR A 340 13.91 9.34 -9.76
CA TYR A 340 13.21 10.61 -9.58
C TYR A 340 14.08 11.73 -10.15
N TYR A 341 13.64 12.23 -11.29
CA TYR A 341 14.23 13.36 -11.97
C TYR A 341 13.72 14.68 -11.38
N PRO A 342 14.50 15.77 -11.42
CA PRO A 342 14.09 17.04 -10.80
C PRO A 342 12.70 17.54 -11.17
N ASP A 343 12.24 17.27 -12.39
CA ASP A 343 10.92 17.73 -12.88
C ASP A 343 9.72 17.06 -12.19
N THR A 344 9.93 15.90 -11.60
CA THR A 344 8.85 15.10 -11.00
C THR A 344 8.99 14.93 -9.50
N ARG A 345 10.08 15.44 -8.91
CA ARG A 345 10.45 15.07 -7.54
C ARG A 345 10.50 16.24 -6.56
N PRO A 346 10.25 16.01 -5.27
CA PRO A 346 10.44 17.00 -4.20
C PRO A 346 11.87 17.59 -4.22
N GLY A 347 11.93 18.87 -3.94
CA GLY A 347 13.20 19.62 -3.92
C GLY A 347 13.69 20.10 -5.29
N GLY A 348 13.20 19.52 -6.41
CA GLY A 348 13.39 20.01 -7.78
C GLY A 348 14.82 20.27 -8.30
N ASP A 349 15.83 20.19 -7.43
CA ASP A 349 17.22 20.56 -7.74
C ASP A 349 18.18 19.35 -7.71
N ARG A 350 17.66 18.14 -7.49
CA ARG A 350 18.52 16.93 -7.42
C ARG A 350 17.77 15.67 -7.80
N TYR A 351 18.57 14.66 -8.12
CA TYR A 351 18.10 13.34 -8.46
C TYR A 351 18.08 12.45 -7.21
N THR A 352 17.11 11.58 -7.11
CA THR A 352 17.09 10.48 -6.13
C THR A 352 16.75 9.18 -6.83
N VAL A 353 17.26 8.07 -6.32
CA VAL A 353 16.91 6.73 -6.78
C VAL A 353 16.42 5.94 -5.57
N VAL A 354 15.24 5.36 -5.70
CA VAL A 354 14.72 4.40 -4.73
C VAL A 354 14.77 3.02 -5.37
N VAL A 355 15.51 2.12 -4.75
CA VAL A 355 15.64 0.74 -5.20
C VAL A 355 14.76 -0.13 -4.33
N SER A 356 13.82 -0.84 -4.93
CA SER A 356 12.88 -1.71 -4.21
C SER A 356 13.11 -3.17 -4.49
N LEU A 357 12.95 -3.98 -3.46
CA LEU A 357 12.94 -5.43 -3.50
C LEU A 357 11.82 -5.95 -2.60
N ASN A 358 11.15 -7.03 -2.99
CA ASN A 358 10.29 -7.76 -2.09
C ASN A 358 11.14 -8.56 -1.09
N ALA A 359 10.62 -8.79 0.11
CA ALA A 359 11.35 -9.48 1.15
C ALA A 359 10.42 -10.29 2.06
N ARG A 360 10.93 -11.38 2.62
CA ARG A 360 10.28 -12.12 3.72
C ARG A 360 10.74 -11.53 5.05
N TYR A 361 9.79 -11.26 5.92
CA TYR A 361 10.08 -10.72 7.24
C TYR A 361 10.99 -11.65 8.06
N GLU A 362 10.73 -12.95 8.02
CA GLU A 362 11.41 -13.97 8.79
C GLU A 362 12.91 -14.02 8.49
N ASP A 363 13.31 -13.76 7.23
CA ASP A 363 14.71 -13.75 6.81
C ASP A 363 15.50 -12.63 7.48
N TRP A 364 14.86 -11.50 7.74
CA TRP A 364 15.45 -10.34 8.42
C TRP A 364 15.30 -10.39 9.94
N ALA A 365 14.18 -10.93 10.43
CA ALA A 365 13.88 -10.98 11.86
C ALA A 365 14.82 -11.93 12.62
N ARG A 366 15.28 -13.02 11.99
CA ARG A 366 16.18 -14.01 12.61
C ARG A 366 17.64 -13.57 12.72
N LEU A 367 18.04 -12.51 12.01
CA LEU A 367 19.41 -12.03 12.03
C LEU A 367 19.76 -11.41 13.38
N SER A 368 20.95 -11.70 13.89
CA SER A 368 21.55 -10.92 14.98
C SER A 368 21.76 -9.46 14.55
N ASP A 369 22.01 -8.57 15.48
CA ASP A 369 22.19 -7.15 15.11
C ASP A 369 23.44 -6.95 14.24
N GLU A 370 24.50 -7.72 14.44
CA GLU A 370 25.70 -7.67 13.60
C GLU A 370 25.46 -8.21 12.21
N GLU A 371 24.75 -9.33 12.08
CA GLU A 371 24.34 -9.90 10.80
C GLU A 371 23.39 -8.96 10.07
N TYR A 372 22.46 -8.36 10.78
CA TYR A 372 21.52 -7.41 10.22
C TYR A 372 22.20 -6.19 9.59
N GLU A 373 23.15 -5.55 10.28
CA GLU A 373 23.87 -4.41 9.72
C GLU A 373 24.76 -4.82 8.54
N ARG A 374 25.39 -6.01 8.59
CA ARG A 374 26.17 -6.55 7.47
C ARG A 374 25.29 -6.82 6.24
N GLU A 375 24.14 -7.46 6.40
CA GLU A 375 23.22 -7.74 5.32
C GLU A 375 22.61 -6.46 4.73
N LYS A 376 22.33 -5.48 5.57
CA LYS A 376 21.85 -4.17 5.15
C LYS A 376 22.90 -3.41 4.34
N GLN A 377 24.18 -3.47 4.74
CA GLN A 377 25.26 -2.89 3.97
C GLN A 377 25.46 -3.61 2.63
N ARG A 378 25.41 -4.96 2.64
CA ARG A 378 25.45 -5.77 1.41
C ARG A 378 24.35 -5.36 0.43
N LEU A 379 23.12 -5.20 0.93
CA LEU A 379 21.96 -4.77 0.13
C LEU A 379 22.21 -3.41 -0.56
N ILE A 380 22.81 -2.45 0.15
CA ILE A 380 23.16 -1.14 -0.38
C ILE A 380 24.21 -1.29 -1.49
N ASP A 381 25.30 -1.99 -1.22
CA ASP A 381 26.44 -2.12 -2.13
C ASP A 381 26.06 -2.87 -3.42
N GLU A 382 25.31 -3.95 -3.30
CA GLU A 382 24.80 -4.70 -4.46
C GLU A 382 23.79 -3.88 -5.28
N SER A 383 22.98 -3.04 -4.64
CA SER A 383 22.02 -2.17 -5.34
C SER A 383 22.74 -1.06 -6.13
N ILE A 384 23.79 -0.49 -5.55
CA ILE A 384 24.64 0.48 -6.26
C ILE A 384 25.36 -0.21 -7.42
N ALA A 385 25.96 -1.37 -7.21
CA ALA A 385 26.63 -2.15 -8.25
C ALA A 385 25.68 -2.56 -9.39
N ALA A 386 24.43 -2.88 -9.07
CA ALA A 386 23.41 -3.14 -10.08
C ALA A 386 23.04 -1.88 -10.87
N LEU A 387 22.94 -0.71 -10.22
CA LEU A 387 22.63 0.56 -10.87
C LEU A 387 23.78 1.03 -11.77
N GLU A 388 25.05 0.77 -11.40
CA GLU A 388 26.25 1.08 -12.20
C GLU A 388 26.20 0.47 -13.62
N ARG A 389 25.51 -0.64 -13.81
CA ARG A 389 25.31 -1.26 -15.13
C ARG A 389 24.51 -0.39 -16.09
N TYR A 390 23.65 0.47 -15.56
CA TYR A 390 22.74 1.35 -16.32
C TYR A 390 23.22 2.80 -16.31
N ILE A 391 23.93 3.20 -15.25
CA ILE A 391 24.45 4.56 -15.04
C ILE A 391 25.92 4.43 -14.61
N PRO A 392 26.87 4.22 -15.54
CA PRO A 392 28.28 4.11 -15.21
C PRO A 392 28.80 5.33 -14.44
N GLY A 393 29.49 5.09 -13.33
CA GLY A 393 30.03 6.13 -12.46
C GLY A 393 29.03 6.74 -11.48
N VAL A 394 27.82 6.18 -11.35
CA VAL A 394 26.80 6.72 -10.43
C VAL A 394 27.23 6.64 -8.97
N GLY A 395 27.97 5.63 -8.58
CA GLY A 395 28.48 5.48 -7.20
C GLY A 395 29.29 6.67 -6.72
N ALA A 396 30.10 7.28 -7.60
CA ALA A 396 30.87 8.47 -7.30
C ALA A 396 30.01 9.74 -7.12
N LYS A 397 28.79 9.74 -7.63
CA LYS A 397 27.84 10.86 -7.54
C LYS A 397 26.91 10.78 -6.34
N ILE A 398 26.85 9.62 -5.68
CA ILE A 398 26.00 9.40 -4.49
C ILE A 398 26.66 10.04 -3.27
N ASP A 399 25.97 10.93 -2.58
CA ASP A 399 26.40 11.54 -1.31
C ASP A 399 25.54 11.12 -0.11
N TRP A 400 24.42 10.43 -0.35
CA TRP A 400 23.61 9.79 0.68
C TRP A 400 23.16 8.40 0.27
N ARG A 401 23.31 7.44 1.17
CA ARG A 401 22.82 6.07 0.98
C ARG A 401 22.35 5.47 2.29
N GLU A 402 21.20 4.83 2.28
CA GLU A 402 20.68 4.06 3.41
C GLU A 402 19.68 3.01 2.93
N ALA A 403 19.38 2.02 3.77
CA ALA A 403 18.38 1.00 3.48
C ALA A 403 17.34 0.88 4.61
N ALA A 404 16.09 0.65 4.20
CA ALA A 404 15.01 0.15 5.04
C ALA A 404 14.76 -1.32 4.72
N THR A 405 14.36 -2.08 5.74
CA THR A 405 14.16 -3.53 5.69
C THR A 405 12.81 -3.88 6.33
N PRO A 406 12.36 -5.14 6.31
CA PRO A 406 11.16 -5.56 7.03
C PRO A 406 11.15 -5.17 8.52
N ARG A 407 12.31 -5.21 9.22
CA ARG A 407 12.43 -4.71 10.62
C ARG A 407 12.19 -3.21 10.71
N THR A 408 12.61 -2.44 9.69
CA THR A 408 12.33 -1.00 9.61
C THR A 408 10.84 -0.74 9.43
N VAL A 409 10.19 -1.49 8.53
CA VAL A 409 8.73 -1.38 8.33
C VAL A 409 7.99 -1.67 9.62
N GLU A 410 8.27 -2.80 10.29
CA GLU A 410 7.64 -3.15 11.57
C GLU A 410 7.82 -2.05 12.61
N ARG A 411 9.04 -1.55 12.77
CA ARG A 411 9.37 -0.51 13.75
C ARG A 411 8.55 0.76 13.58
N TYR A 412 8.37 1.21 12.32
CA TYR A 412 7.71 2.49 12.04
C TYR A 412 6.21 2.39 11.82
N THR A 413 5.69 1.22 11.44
CA THR A 413 4.27 1.03 11.16
C THR A 413 3.55 0.19 12.20
N THR A 414 4.29 -0.54 13.04
CA THR A 414 3.76 -1.59 13.93
C THR A 414 3.01 -2.70 13.17
N HIS A 415 3.23 -2.85 11.87
CA HIS A 415 2.58 -3.89 11.07
C HIS A 415 3.03 -5.27 11.51
N PHE A 416 2.08 -6.16 11.70
CA PHE A 416 2.35 -7.55 12.03
C PHE A 416 3.23 -8.20 10.96
N GLY A 417 4.36 -8.79 11.38
CA GLY A 417 5.33 -9.39 10.47
C GLY A 417 5.94 -8.39 9.47
N GLY A 418 6.06 -7.10 9.82
CA GLY A 418 6.71 -6.08 8.99
C GLY A 418 6.15 -5.96 7.57
N THR A 419 4.90 -6.39 7.31
CA THR A 419 4.34 -6.40 5.96
C THR A 419 4.21 -5.00 5.37
N SER A 420 4.59 -4.86 4.10
CA SER A 420 4.36 -3.64 3.31
C SER A 420 3.03 -3.65 2.56
N PHE A 421 2.46 -4.84 2.32
CA PHE A 421 1.29 -5.04 1.47
C PHE A 421 0.07 -5.59 2.21
N GLY A 422 0.08 -5.58 3.55
CA GLY A 422 -1.05 -6.02 4.38
C GLY A 422 -1.22 -7.54 4.41
N THR A 423 -2.38 -8.04 4.00
CA THR A 423 -2.71 -9.47 4.05
C THR A 423 -2.90 -10.07 2.66
N LYS A 424 -2.83 -11.40 2.57
CA LYS A 424 -3.29 -12.16 1.41
C LYS A 424 -4.81 -12.06 1.26
N PHE A 425 -5.35 -12.63 0.18
CA PHE A 425 -6.73 -12.42 -0.29
C PHE A 425 -7.80 -12.71 0.78
N GLU A 426 -7.63 -13.76 1.55
CA GLU A 426 -8.57 -14.18 2.62
C GLU A 426 -8.77 -13.11 3.71
N GLY A 427 -7.80 -12.22 3.91
CA GLY A 427 -7.91 -11.14 4.89
C GLY A 427 -9.00 -10.11 4.56
N LEU A 428 -9.40 -10.01 3.29
CA LEU A 428 -10.46 -9.07 2.90
C LEU A 428 -11.79 -9.45 3.51
N LYS A 429 -12.16 -10.74 3.48
CA LYS A 429 -13.41 -11.21 4.12
C LYS A 429 -13.40 -10.94 5.61
N VAL A 430 -12.31 -11.28 6.31
CA VAL A 430 -12.16 -11.03 7.75
C VAL A 430 -12.29 -9.53 8.06
N SER A 431 -11.70 -8.66 7.26
CA SER A 431 -11.82 -7.21 7.41
C SER A 431 -13.25 -6.70 7.19
N MET A 432 -13.95 -7.22 6.19
CA MET A 432 -15.33 -6.81 5.85
C MET A 432 -16.37 -7.26 6.88
N ASP A 433 -16.15 -8.41 7.49
CA ASP A 433 -17.03 -9.00 8.51
C ASP A 433 -16.85 -8.34 9.90
N LEU A 434 -15.79 -7.58 10.12
CA LEU A 434 -15.41 -7.03 11.43
C LEU A 434 -16.57 -6.31 12.16
N PRO A 435 -17.35 -5.40 11.53
CA PRO A 435 -18.43 -4.70 12.21
C PRO A 435 -19.61 -5.59 12.60
N GLU A 436 -19.74 -6.77 11.99
CA GLU A 436 -20.74 -7.78 12.38
C GLU A 436 -20.31 -8.54 13.65
N LYS A 437 -18.99 -8.70 13.84
CA LYS A 437 -18.39 -9.42 14.97
C LYS A 437 -18.19 -8.52 16.19
N LEU A 438 -17.83 -7.25 15.97
CA LEU A 438 -17.73 -6.23 17.01
C LEU A 438 -18.37 -4.93 16.47
N PRO A 439 -19.66 -4.69 16.74
CA PRO A 439 -20.35 -3.47 16.31
C PRO A 439 -19.58 -2.21 16.72
N GLY A 440 -19.59 -1.21 15.85
CA GLY A 440 -18.85 0.02 16.06
C GLY A 440 -17.37 -0.03 15.66
N LEU A 441 -16.81 -1.20 15.34
CA LEU A 441 -15.44 -1.35 14.84
C LEU A 441 -15.41 -1.66 13.34
N TYR A 442 -14.63 -0.88 12.61
CA TYR A 442 -14.43 -1.01 11.16
C TYR A 442 -12.93 -1.05 10.83
N HIS A 443 -12.58 -1.64 9.69
CA HIS A 443 -11.19 -1.70 9.26
C HIS A 443 -11.03 -1.23 7.81
N ALA A 444 -10.04 -0.34 7.57
CA ALA A 444 -9.73 0.23 6.25
C ALA A 444 -8.22 0.21 5.95
N GLY A 445 -7.47 -0.72 6.56
CA GLY A 445 -6.04 -0.93 6.25
C GLY A 445 -5.84 -1.76 4.97
N SER A 446 -4.58 -1.95 4.58
CA SER A 446 -4.21 -2.81 3.44
C SER A 446 -4.62 -4.25 3.66
N VAL A 447 -5.48 -4.80 2.80
CA VAL A 447 -5.96 -6.18 2.89
C VAL A 447 -6.21 -6.79 1.51
N GLY A 448 -6.10 -8.11 1.45
CA GLY A 448 -6.59 -8.91 0.33
C GLY A 448 -5.91 -8.63 -1.00
N ILE A 449 -4.69 -8.11 -0.99
CA ILE A 449 -3.92 -7.74 -2.18
C ILE A 449 -4.58 -6.60 -2.97
N ILE A 450 -5.84 -6.78 -3.39
CA ILE A 450 -6.59 -5.82 -4.23
C ILE A 450 -6.94 -4.50 -3.52
N MET A 451 -7.07 -4.52 -2.19
CA MET A 451 -7.26 -3.33 -1.36
C MET A 451 -5.93 -2.88 -0.75
N SER A 452 -4.84 -3.09 -1.47
CA SER A 452 -3.47 -2.71 -1.11
C SER A 452 -2.91 -1.71 -2.13
N GLY A 453 -1.73 -1.16 -1.84
CA GLY A 453 -1.16 -0.06 -2.63
C GLY A 453 -1.99 1.23 -2.50
N TRP A 454 -1.58 2.28 -3.21
CA TRP A 454 -2.20 3.62 -3.04
C TRP A 454 -3.66 3.64 -3.48
N LEU A 455 -3.96 3.17 -4.69
CA LEU A 455 -5.33 3.18 -5.21
C LEU A 455 -6.25 2.23 -4.43
N GLY A 456 -5.77 1.02 -4.14
CA GLY A 456 -6.57 0.03 -3.42
C GLY A 456 -6.97 0.49 -2.03
N THR A 457 -6.03 1.07 -1.27
CA THR A 457 -6.31 1.58 0.08
C THR A 457 -7.22 2.80 0.07
N ILE A 458 -7.06 3.73 -0.88
CA ILE A 458 -7.98 4.88 -1.05
C ILE A 458 -9.41 4.37 -1.30
N ASN A 459 -9.58 3.47 -2.26
CA ASN A 459 -10.89 2.93 -2.60
C ASN A 459 -11.51 2.16 -1.42
N TYR A 460 -10.70 1.38 -0.69
CA TYR A 460 -11.18 0.67 0.48
C TYR A 460 -11.58 1.62 1.61
N GLY A 461 -10.82 2.69 1.82
CA GLY A 461 -11.19 3.78 2.73
C GLY A 461 -12.56 4.37 2.42
N VAL A 462 -12.87 4.60 1.14
CA VAL A 462 -14.20 5.06 0.70
C VAL A 462 -15.29 4.02 0.98
N ILE A 463 -15.04 2.75 0.65
CA ILE A 463 -16.02 1.67 0.87
C ILE A 463 -16.38 1.57 2.35
N VAL A 464 -15.37 1.58 3.22
CA VAL A 464 -15.57 1.47 4.67
C VAL A 464 -16.22 2.73 5.24
N ALA A 465 -15.81 3.93 4.79
CA ALA A 465 -16.44 5.18 5.21
C ALA A 465 -17.94 5.20 4.91
N ASN A 466 -18.36 4.75 3.73
CA ASN A 466 -19.78 4.63 3.37
C ASN A 466 -20.54 3.64 4.26
N LYS A 467 -19.89 2.54 4.69
CA LYS A 467 -20.50 1.59 5.67
C LYS A 467 -20.69 2.26 7.03
N VAL A 468 -19.69 3.00 7.51
CA VAL A 468 -19.76 3.74 8.78
C VAL A 468 -20.86 4.80 8.71
N ASP A 469 -20.87 5.62 7.66
CA ASP A 469 -21.89 6.66 7.46
C ASP A 469 -23.30 6.10 7.48
N LYS A 470 -23.54 5.01 6.74
CA LYS A 470 -24.84 4.32 6.74
C LYS A 470 -25.24 3.81 8.14
N ALA A 471 -24.32 3.25 8.90
CA ALA A 471 -24.59 2.75 10.25
C ALA A 471 -24.95 3.89 11.21
N LEU A 472 -24.19 4.99 11.21
CA LEU A 472 -24.43 6.15 12.06
C LEU A 472 -25.74 6.89 11.73
N HIS A 473 -26.15 6.87 10.46
CA HIS A 473 -27.46 7.41 10.05
C HIS A 473 -28.62 6.50 10.46
N ALA A 474 -28.44 5.17 10.45
CA ALA A 474 -29.47 4.24 10.91
C ALA A 474 -29.75 4.39 12.41
N GLU A 475 -28.73 4.64 13.23
CA GLU A 475 -28.88 4.90 14.66
C GLU A 475 -29.65 6.20 14.99
N LYS A 476 -29.62 7.19 14.08
CA LYS A 476 -30.34 8.47 14.24
C LYS A 476 -31.82 8.38 13.86
N ARG A 477 -32.28 7.31 13.17
CA ARG A 477 -33.69 7.14 12.84
C ARG A 477 -34.47 6.66 14.06
N PRO A 478 -35.57 7.36 14.47
CA PRO A 478 -36.44 6.83 15.52
C PRO A 478 -37.01 5.48 15.10
N ALA A 479 -37.14 4.57 16.05
CA ALA A 479 -37.77 3.30 15.81
C ALA A 479 -39.13 3.51 15.12
N PRO A 480 -39.49 2.72 14.08
CA PRO A 480 -40.80 2.83 13.47
C PRO A 480 -41.87 2.69 14.56
N ALA A 481 -42.86 3.59 14.57
CA ALA A 481 -43.97 3.53 15.49
C ALA A 481 -44.62 2.14 15.39
N PRO A 482 -44.98 1.51 16.50
CA PRO A 482 -45.65 0.23 16.46
C PRO A 482 -46.91 0.33 15.60
N THR A 483 -47.03 -0.55 14.63
CA THR A 483 -48.22 -0.64 13.78
C THR A 483 -49.43 -0.84 14.71
N PRO A 484 -50.50 -0.02 14.65
CA PRO A 484 -51.68 -0.25 15.44
C PRO A 484 -52.27 -1.63 15.11
N ALA A 485 -52.60 -2.41 16.15
CA ALA A 485 -53.20 -3.73 16.06
C ALA A 485 -54.59 -3.69 15.45
#